data_01df93d771749137e8c9244dcc6cbf6a
#
_entry.id   01df93d771749137e8c9244dcc6cbf6a
#
_cell.length_a   1.000
_cell.length_b   1.000
_cell.length_c   1.000
_cell.angle_alpha   90.00
_cell.angle_beta   90.00
_cell.angle_gamma   90.00
#
_symmetry.space_group_name_H-M   'P 1'
#
loop_
_entity.id
_entity.type
_entity.pdbx_description
1 polymer ?
#
loop_
_entity_poly.entity_id
_entity_poly.type
_entity_poly.pdbx_seq_one_letter_code
_entity_poly.pdbx_strand_id
1 'polypeptide(L)'
;MNKLLNSMFALAVASVTAVSAHAQEIKGDAKAAEQKIAMCIGCHSIQGYQSSFPEVYRVPMISGQNAKYIVASLNAYKKGERKHPTMRGIADSLSEQDMADLGAYYEQHGKIQAVTKTPKVPDAKVAALLQKGACISCHGDNFSKPLDPSYPKIAGQHKDYLFVALKSYKTEGMATLGRGNAIMAGQVKAFKPSELKAMAQYIGSLPGDLKTVPQSKFR
;
A
#
# COMPACT_ATOMS: atom_id res chain seq x y z
N MET A 1 -47.93 56.17 -32.89
CA MET A 1 -46.69 56.78 -32.35
C MET A 1 -46.17 55.90 -31.23
N ASN A 2 -45.38 54.91 -31.57
CA ASN A 2 -44.87 53.96 -30.61
C ASN A 2 -43.36 54.10 -30.50
N LYS A 3 -42.92 54.57 -29.35
CA LYS A 3 -41.49 54.62 -29.00
C LYS A 3 -41.04 53.26 -28.57
N LEU A 4 -40.21 52.64 -29.38
CA LEU A 4 -39.49 51.43 -29.04
C LEU A 4 -38.45 51.71 -27.94
N LEU A 5 -38.68 51.11 -26.80
CA LEU A 5 -37.75 51.10 -25.70
C LEU A 5 -36.75 49.96 -25.95
N ASN A 6 -35.56 50.29 -26.42
CA ASN A 6 -34.47 49.38 -26.52
C ASN A 6 -33.89 49.16 -25.11
N SER A 7 -34.28 48.04 -24.51
CA SER A 7 -33.59 47.56 -23.32
C SER A 7 -32.39 46.74 -23.75
N MET A 8 -31.20 47.35 -23.64
CA MET A 8 -29.92 46.63 -23.73
C MET A 8 -29.76 45.79 -22.47
N PHE A 9 -30.02 44.51 -22.60
CA PHE A 9 -29.57 43.54 -21.58
C PHE A 9 -28.05 43.33 -21.78
N ALA A 10 -27.27 43.98 -20.92
CA ALA A 10 -25.85 43.65 -20.79
C ALA A 10 -25.72 42.27 -20.12
N LEU A 11 -25.44 41.23 -20.90
CA LEU A 11 -25.06 39.95 -20.37
C LEU A 11 -23.64 40.07 -19.78
N ALA A 12 -23.53 40.26 -18.48
CA ALA A 12 -22.29 40.07 -17.77
C ALA A 12 -21.99 38.58 -17.69
N VAL A 13 -21.17 38.10 -18.64
CA VAL A 13 -20.58 36.76 -18.55
C VAL A 13 -19.53 36.81 -17.44
N ALA A 14 -19.90 36.43 -16.24
CA ALA A 14 -18.96 36.17 -15.18
C ALA A 14 -18.18 34.91 -15.54
N SER A 15 -16.97 35.11 -16.06
CA SER A 15 -15.99 34.05 -16.27
C SER A 15 -15.58 33.52 -14.91
N VAL A 16 -16.25 32.46 -14.44
CA VAL A 16 -15.81 31.68 -13.30
C VAL A 16 -14.58 30.91 -13.76
N THR A 17 -13.39 31.47 -13.57
CA THR A 17 -12.16 30.73 -13.66
C THR A 17 -12.19 29.70 -12.53
N ALA A 18 -12.62 28.47 -12.84
CA ALA A 18 -12.44 27.34 -11.98
C ALA A 18 -10.93 27.14 -11.79
N VAL A 19 -10.39 27.69 -10.72
CA VAL A 19 -9.05 27.34 -10.25
C VAL A 19 -9.15 25.89 -9.86
N SER A 20 -8.79 24.99 -10.77
CA SER A 20 -8.56 23.60 -10.44
C SER A 20 -7.44 23.59 -9.40
N ALA A 21 -7.82 23.48 -8.14
CA ALA A 21 -6.87 23.21 -7.07
C ALA A 21 -6.32 21.80 -7.34
N HIS A 22 -5.30 21.73 -8.19
CA HIS A 22 -4.46 20.56 -8.24
C HIS A 22 -3.85 20.46 -6.85
N ALA A 23 -4.32 19.49 -6.05
CA ALA A 23 -3.64 19.13 -4.82
C ALA A 23 -2.20 18.78 -5.21
N GLN A 24 -1.27 19.68 -4.91
CA GLN A 24 0.13 19.49 -5.25
C GLN A 24 0.59 18.23 -4.52
N GLU A 25 1.09 17.25 -5.27
CA GLU A 25 1.61 16.00 -4.68
C GLU A 25 2.72 16.37 -3.69
N ILE A 26 2.53 16.03 -2.43
CA ILE A 26 3.49 16.32 -1.38
C ILE A 26 4.77 15.53 -1.65
N LYS A 27 5.86 16.23 -1.92
CA LYS A 27 7.17 15.62 -2.14
C LYS A 27 7.77 15.19 -0.81
N GLY A 28 8.09 13.90 -0.66
CA GLY A 28 8.73 13.38 0.53
C GLY A 28 10.24 13.63 0.55
N ASP A 29 10.76 13.90 1.76
CA ASP A 29 12.18 14.02 2.07
C ASP A 29 12.61 12.84 2.95
N ALA A 30 13.41 11.93 2.38
CA ALA A 30 13.91 10.75 3.09
C ALA A 30 14.79 11.10 4.31
N LYS A 31 15.48 12.25 4.27
CA LYS A 31 16.33 12.68 5.39
C LYS A 31 15.48 13.21 6.55
N ALA A 32 14.43 13.95 6.26
CA ALA A 32 13.50 14.42 7.27
C ALA A 32 12.79 13.26 8.00
N ALA A 33 12.56 12.15 7.31
CA ALA A 33 11.97 10.95 7.90
C ALA A 33 12.82 10.32 9.01
N GLU A 34 14.15 10.51 9.02
CA GLU A 34 15.05 9.91 10.02
C GLU A 34 14.67 10.27 11.46
N GLN A 35 14.02 11.40 11.66
CA GLN A 35 13.53 11.83 12.97
C GLN A 35 12.22 11.10 13.39
N LYS A 36 11.56 10.45 12.44
CA LYS A 36 10.25 9.79 12.63
C LYS A 36 10.32 8.26 12.59
N ILE A 37 11.39 7.68 12.06
CA ILE A 37 11.49 6.22 11.87
C ILE A 37 11.51 5.42 13.18
N ALA A 38 11.83 6.04 14.33
CA ALA A 38 11.90 5.34 15.61
C ALA A 38 10.63 4.53 15.93
N MET A 39 9.45 5.09 15.60
CA MET A 39 8.17 4.40 15.78
C MET A 39 7.95 3.22 14.83
N CYS A 40 8.70 3.14 13.75
CA CYS A 40 8.58 2.10 12.72
C CYS A 40 9.56 0.96 12.96
N ILE A 41 10.83 1.31 13.27
CA ILE A 41 11.95 0.35 13.36
C ILE A 41 11.78 -0.64 14.50
N GLY A 42 11.09 -0.27 15.57
CA GLY A 42 10.81 -1.17 16.72
C GLY A 42 10.02 -2.42 16.37
N CYS A 43 9.38 -2.43 15.19
CA CYS A 43 8.66 -3.60 14.67
C CYS A 43 9.17 -4.01 13.29
N HIS A 44 9.27 -3.06 12.34
CA HIS A 44 9.57 -3.36 10.94
C HIS A 44 11.06 -3.62 10.64
N SER A 45 11.98 -3.27 11.56
CA SER A 45 13.42 -3.52 11.42
C SER A 45 13.92 -4.68 12.27
N ILE A 46 13.05 -5.39 12.97
CA ILE A 46 13.43 -6.56 13.76
C ILE A 46 13.14 -7.82 12.96
N GLN A 47 14.19 -8.56 12.64
CA GLN A 47 14.05 -9.79 11.87
C GLN A 47 13.23 -10.83 12.63
N GLY A 48 12.19 -11.37 11.97
CA GLY A 48 11.32 -12.38 12.55
C GLY A 48 10.31 -11.85 13.57
N TYR A 49 10.23 -10.53 13.82
CA TYR A 49 9.24 -9.96 14.72
C TYR A 49 7.82 -10.28 14.28
N GLN A 50 6.98 -10.67 15.23
CA GLN A 50 5.62 -11.14 14.98
C GLN A 50 4.58 -10.25 15.65
N SER A 51 3.49 -10.03 14.96
CA SER A 51 2.23 -9.54 15.51
C SER A 51 1.38 -10.73 15.94
N SER A 52 0.62 -10.59 17.02
CA SER A 52 -0.32 -11.61 17.49
C SER A 52 -1.79 -11.28 17.15
N PHE A 53 -2.05 -10.17 16.50
CA PHE A 53 -3.39 -9.74 16.14
C PHE A 53 -3.55 -9.57 14.63
N PRO A 54 -4.61 -10.12 14.01
CA PRO A 54 -5.68 -10.96 14.54
C PRO A 54 -5.27 -12.43 14.76
N GLU A 55 -4.11 -12.80 14.31
CA GLU A 55 -3.45 -14.09 14.46
C GLU A 55 -1.94 -13.85 14.41
N VAL A 56 -1.13 -14.87 14.70
CA VAL A 56 0.33 -14.74 14.66
C VAL A 56 0.82 -14.69 13.22
N TYR A 57 1.53 -13.62 12.86
CA TYR A 57 2.22 -13.46 11.58
C TYR A 57 3.42 -12.50 11.72
N ARG A 58 4.38 -12.61 10.83
CA ARG A 58 5.54 -11.70 10.80
C ARG A 58 5.13 -10.30 10.37
N VAL A 59 5.62 -9.30 11.09
CA VAL A 59 5.45 -7.89 10.70
C VAL A 59 6.01 -7.68 9.29
N PRO A 60 5.26 -7.03 8.38
CA PRO A 60 5.66 -6.95 6.98
C PRO A 60 6.95 -6.18 6.76
N MET A 61 7.71 -6.61 5.77
CA MET A 61 8.84 -5.87 5.23
C MET A 61 8.34 -4.63 4.51
N ILE A 62 8.91 -3.46 4.84
CA ILE A 62 8.54 -2.17 4.24
C ILE A 62 9.70 -1.49 3.52
N SER A 63 10.94 -1.85 3.83
CA SER A 63 12.13 -1.32 3.12
C SER A 63 12.15 -1.85 1.69
N GLY A 64 12.33 -0.95 0.73
CA GLY A 64 12.26 -1.22 -0.71
C GLY A 64 10.84 -1.15 -1.29
N GLN A 65 9.81 -0.87 -0.49
CA GLN A 65 8.44 -0.71 -0.96
C GLN A 65 8.23 0.65 -1.65
N ASN A 66 7.31 0.73 -2.59
CA ASN A 66 6.97 1.98 -3.28
C ASN A 66 6.49 3.07 -2.32
N ALA A 67 7.04 4.28 -2.45
CA ALA A 67 6.67 5.43 -1.61
C ALA A 67 5.16 5.70 -1.65
N LYS A 68 4.56 5.76 -2.84
CA LYS A 68 3.12 6.00 -3.00
C LYS A 68 2.27 4.94 -2.30
N TYR A 69 2.68 3.67 -2.34
CA TYR A 69 1.95 2.62 -1.62
C TYR A 69 2.09 2.77 -0.09
N ILE A 70 3.25 3.16 0.41
CA ILE A 70 3.44 3.42 1.86
C ILE A 70 2.53 4.56 2.31
N VAL A 71 2.54 5.69 1.59
CA VAL A 71 1.66 6.84 1.86
C VAL A 71 0.19 6.42 1.85
N ALA A 72 -0.25 5.73 0.79
CA ALA A 72 -1.63 5.24 0.67
C ALA A 72 -2.01 4.30 1.83
N SER A 73 -1.09 3.43 2.26
CA SER A 73 -1.32 2.51 3.38
C SER A 73 -1.45 3.23 4.72
N LEU A 74 -0.60 4.21 5.00
CA LEU A 74 -0.65 5.02 6.22
C LEU A 74 -1.94 5.83 6.27
N ASN A 75 -2.33 6.47 5.17
CA ASN A 75 -3.61 7.16 5.04
C ASN A 75 -4.80 6.23 5.27
N ALA A 76 -4.77 5.02 4.70
CA ALA A 76 -5.83 4.03 4.89
C ALA A 76 -5.95 3.58 6.36
N TYR A 77 -4.84 3.45 7.09
CA TYR A 77 -4.86 3.20 8.53
C TYR A 77 -5.47 4.38 9.30
N LYS A 78 -5.04 5.61 9.01
CA LYS A 78 -5.54 6.84 9.64
C LYS A 78 -7.05 7.00 9.43
N LYS A 79 -7.53 6.74 8.22
CA LYS A 79 -8.96 6.80 7.87
C LYS A 79 -9.78 5.60 8.38
N GLY A 80 -9.12 4.54 8.90
CA GLY A 80 -9.79 3.32 9.32
C GLY A 80 -10.26 2.40 8.19
N GLU A 81 -9.87 2.71 6.95
CA GLU A 81 -10.11 1.84 5.77
C GLU A 81 -9.27 0.56 5.85
N ARG A 82 -8.07 0.65 6.40
CA ARG A 82 -7.20 -0.47 6.73
C ARG A 82 -7.13 -0.58 8.25
N LYS A 83 -7.70 -1.66 8.78
CA LYS A 83 -7.90 -1.79 10.22
C LYS A 83 -6.80 -2.64 10.85
N HIS A 84 -6.07 -2.04 11.75
CA HIS A 84 -5.09 -2.67 12.62
C HIS A 84 -4.79 -1.70 13.78
N PRO A 85 -5.15 -2.03 15.02
CA PRO A 85 -5.11 -1.08 16.13
C PRO A 85 -3.76 -0.37 16.30
N THR A 86 -2.66 -1.14 16.33
CA THR A 86 -1.31 -0.57 16.46
C THR A 86 -0.97 0.38 15.32
N MET A 87 -1.20 -0.05 14.05
CA MET A 87 -0.85 0.77 12.90
C MET A 87 -1.75 2.00 12.78
N ARG A 88 -2.99 1.93 13.23
CA ARG A 88 -3.86 3.10 13.33
C ARG A 88 -3.28 4.11 14.29
N GLY A 89 -2.90 3.71 15.51
CA GLY A 89 -2.30 4.60 16.50
C GLY A 89 -1.03 5.28 15.99
N ILE A 90 -0.19 4.55 15.24
CA ILE A 90 0.99 5.13 14.58
C ILE A 90 0.57 6.15 13.51
N ALA A 91 -0.34 5.78 12.61
CA ALA A 91 -0.74 6.63 11.48
C ALA A 91 -1.49 7.89 11.93
N ASP A 92 -2.27 7.82 13.02
CA ASP A 92 -3.02 8.96 13.58
C ASP A 92 -2.07 10.10 14.02
N SER A 93 -0.84 9.77 14.45
CA SER A 93 0.17 10.74 14.88
C SER A 93 0.93 11.43 13.73
N LEU A 94 0.76 10.96 12.48
CA LEU A 94 1.51 11.44 11.33
C LEU A 94 0.75 12.52 10.58
N SER A 95 1.46 13.58 10.17
CA SER A 95 0.98 14.53 9.16
C SER A 95 1.11 13.92 7.75
N GLU A 96 0.51 14.55 6.75
CA GLU A 96 0.66 14.14 5.35
C GLU A 96 2.12 14.25 4.88
N GLN A 97 2.85 15.28 5.35
CA GLN A 97 4.27 15.43 5.05
C GLN A 97 5.09 14.30 5.69
N ASP A 98 4.83 13.94 6.96
CA ASP A 98 5.51 12.81 7.61
C ASP A 98 5.30 11.51 6.84
N MET A 99 4.08 11.27 6.35
CA MET A 99 3.77 10.07 5.54
C MET A 99 4.53 10.08 4.22
N ALA A 100 4.66 11.24 3.57
CA ALA A 100 5.42 11.39 2.33
C ALA A 100 6.92 11.16 2.56
N ASP A 101 7.47 11.73 3.63
CA ASP A 101 8.88 11.58 4.02
C ASP A 101 9.22 10.12 4.34
N LEU A 102 8.37 9.45 5.15
CA LEU A 102 8.51 8.03 5.45
C LEU A 102 8.40 7.16 4.20
N GLY A 103 7.49 7.52 3.27
CA GLY A 103 7.38 6.86 1.97
C GLY A 103 8.70 6.93 1.20
N ALA A 104 9.25 8.14 1.05
CA ALA A 104 10.52 8.37 0.35
C ALA A 104 11.70 7.66 1.03
N TYR A 105 11.73 7.64 2.36
CA TYR A 105 12.77 6.94 3.12
C TYR A 105 12.73 5.42 2.87
N TYR A 106 11.59 4.78 3.08
CA TYR A 106 11.49 3.33 2.97
C TYR A 106 11.60 2.82 1.53
N GLU A 107 11.24 3.61 0.53
CA GLU A 107 11.48 3.25 -0.87
C GLU A 107 12.97 3.16 -1.20
N GLN A 108 13.79 4.00 -0.61
CA GLN A 108 15.25 3.99 -0.80
C GLN A 108 15.97 3.06 0.17
N HIS A 109 15.39 2.86 1.35
CA HIS A 109 15.99 2.06 2.41
C HIS A 109 16.07 0.59 2.02
N GLY A 110 17.25 0.02 2.10
CA GLY A 110 17.44 -1.39 1.76
C GLY A 110 17.57 -1.68 0.27
N LYS A 111 17.77 -0.66 -0.59
CA LYS A 111 18.21 -0.87 -1.97
C LYS A 111 19.61 -1.53 -1.96
N ILE A 112 19.61 -2.85 -1.89
CA ILE A 112 20.79 -3.68 -2.08
C ILE A 112 20.74 -4.19 -3.51
N GLN A 113 21.92 -4.37 -4.14
CA GLN A 113 22.06 -4.92 -5.49
C GLN A 113 21.08 -6.09 -5.72
N ALA A 114 20.39 -6.05 -6.84
CA ALA A 114 19.46 -7.08 -7.24
C ALA A 114 20.14 -8.45 -7.16
N VAL A 115 19.74 -9.27 -6.20
CA VAL A 115 20.12 -10.67 -6.19
C VAL A 115 19.30 -11.31 -7.31
N THR A 116 19.96 -11.63 -8.41
CA THR A 116 19.39 -12.37 -9.55
C THR A 116 19.08 -13.79 -9.12
N LYS A 117 17.99 -14.00 -8.41
CA LYS A 117 17.42 -15.32 -8.17
C LYS A 117 16.42 -15.60 -9.28
N THR A 118 16.57 -16.75 -9.94
CA THR A 118 15.59 -17.22 -10.92
C THR A 118 14.23 -17.39 -10.23
N PRO A 119 13.16 -16.75 -10.73
CA PRO A 119 11.82 -16.93 -10.18
C PRO A 119 11.43 -18.42 -10.23
N LYS A 120 10.82 -18.90 -9.15
CA LYS A 120 10.23 -20.25 -9.15
C LYS A 120 8.99 -20.23 -10.03
N VAL A 121 8.86 -21.24 -10.87
CA VAL A 121 7.63 -21.47 -11.63
C VAL A 121 6.55 -21.97 -10.65
N PRO A 122 5.32 -21.43 -10.67
CA PRO A 122 4.24 -21.94 -9.85
C PRO A 122 3.82 -23.33 -10.32
N ASP A 123 3.34 -24.18 -9.43
CA ASP A 123 2.64 -25.38 -9.85
C ASP A 123 1.35 -25.02 -10.62
N ALA A 124 0.83 -25.98 -11.40
CA ALA A 124 -0.32 -25.75 -12.28
C ALA A 124 -1.55 -25.22 -11.54
N LYS A 125 -1.78 -25.67 -10.30
CA LYS A 125 -2.90 -25.23 -9.47
C LYS A 125 -2.74 -23.77 -9.05
N VAL A 126 -1.57 -23.39 -8.57
CA VAL A 126 -1.27 -22.01 -8.18
C VAL A 126 -1.28 -21.09 -9.39
N ALA A 127 -0.73 -21.52 -10.54
CA ALA A 127 -0.80 -20.76 -11.78
C ALA A 127 -2.24 -20.44 -12.18
N ALA A 128 -3.14 -21.43 -12.14
CA ALA A 128 -4.56 -21.23 -12.43
C ALA A 128 -5.24 -20.27 -11.45
N LEU A 129 -4.89 -20.31 -10.15
CA LEU A 129 -5.43 -19.38 -9.16
C LEU A 129 -4.97 -17.94 -9.41
N LEU A 130 -3.69 -17.72 -9.72
CA LEU A 130 -3.13 -16.41 -10.05
C LEU A 130 -3.75 -15.82 -11.32
N GLN A 131 -3.97 -16.66 -12.33
CA GLN A 131 -4.65 -16.29 -13.58
C GLN A 131 -6.12 -15.91 -13.29
N LYS A 132 -6.86 -16.75 -12.56
CA LYS A 132 -8.24 -16.48 -12.16
C LYS A 132 -8.39 -15.15 -11.41
N GLY A 133 -7.44 -14.81 -10.54
CA GLY A 133 -7.41 -13.56 -9.78
C GLY A 133 -6.78 -12.40 -10.54
N ALA A 134 -6.34 -12.58 -11.81
CA ALA A 134 -5.67 -11.56 -12.61
C ALA A 134 -4.58 -10.79 -11.84
N CYS A 135 -3.86 -11.46 -10.93
CA CYS A 135 -2.96 -10.83 -9.96
C CYS A 135 -1.83 -10.03 -10.63
N ILE A 136 -1.29 -10.57 -11.72
CA ILE A 136 -0.17 -9.95 -12.45
C ILE A 136 -0.57 -8.67 -13.18
N SER A 137 -1.84 -8.48 -13.51
CA SER A 137 -2.31 -7.27 -14.23
C SER A 137 -2.10 -5.99 -13.44
N CYS A 138 -2.02 -6.07 -12.11
CA CYS A 138 -1.76 -4.93 -11.24
C CYS A 138 -0.38 -5.02 -10.56
N HIS A 139 0.00 -6.22 -10.08
CA HIS A 139 1.24 -6.41 -9.33
C HIS A 139 2.47 -6.69 -10.20
N GLY A 140 2.29 -6.80 -11.54
CA GLY A 140 3.34 -7.09 -12.50
C GLY A 140 3.73 -8.57 -12.54
N ASP A 141 4.39 -9.00 -13.61
CA ASP A 141 4.71 -10.41 -13.90
C ASP A 141 5.52 -11.10 -12.81
N ASN A 142 6.40 -10.36 -12.15
CA ASN A 142 7.27 -10.86 -11.09
C ASN A 142 6.81 -10.44 -9.69
N PHE A 143 5.65 -9.79 -9.55
CA PHE A 143 5.12 -9.26 -8.29
C PHE A 143 6.03 -8.23 -7.56
N SER A 144 7.10 -7.75 -8.23
CA SER A 144 8.03 -6.73 -7.73
C SER A 144 8.00 -5.43 -8.53
N LYS A 145 7.36 -5.44 -9.71
CA LYS A 145 7.24 -4.28 -10.59
C LYS A 145 5.77 -4.02 -10.90
N PRO A 146 4.99 -3.54 -9.94
CA PRO A 146 3.57 -3.24 -10.15
C PRO A 146 3.40 -2.17 -11.23
N LEU A 147 2.25 -2.23 -11.92
CA LEU A 147 1.90 -1.33 -13.01
C LEU A 147 1.81 0.13 -12.57
N ASP A 148 1.37 0.35 -11.34
CA ASP A 148 1.27 1.67 -10.71
C ASP A 148 1.99 1.65 -9.35
N PRO A 149 2.77 2.69 -9.00
CA PRO A 149 3.50 2.77 -7.74
C PRO A 149 2.59 2.87 -6.49
N SER A 150 1.30 3.10 -6.65
CA SER A 150 0.32 2.98 -5.55
C SER A 150 -0.04 1.53 -5.24
N TYR A 151 0.30 0.59 -6.12
CA TYR A 151 0.16 -0.83 -5.85
C TYR A 151 1.42 -1.39 -5.18
N PRO A 152 1.28 -2.36 -4.26
CA PRO A 152 2.43 -2.89 -3.54
C PRO A 152 3.27 -3.85 -4.37
N LYS A 153 4.58 -3.79 -4.15
CA LYS A 153 5.47 -4.92 -4.39
C LYS A 153 5.12 -6.00 -3.37
N ILE A 154 4.96 -7.23 -3.81
CA ILE A 154 4.56 -8.34 -2.93
C ILE A 154 5.44 -9.58 -3.05
N ALA A 155 6.30 -9.69 -4.06
CA ALA A 155 7.26 -10.76 -4.16
C ALA A 155 8.21 -10.80 -2.97
N GLY A 156 8.43 -11.98 -2.41
CA GLY A 156 9.33 -12.19 -1.28
C GLY A 156 8.81 -11.71 0.07
N GLN A 157 7.65 -11.05 0.12
CA GLN A 157 7.02 -10.65 1.37
C GLN A 157 6.69 -11.87 2.24
N HIS A 158 6.62 -11.71 3.54
CA HIS A 158 6.30 -12.81 4.46
C HIS A 158 5.00 -13.51 4.09
N LYS A 159 5.06 -14.83 3.92
CA LYS A 159 3.96 -15.68 3.45
C LYS A 159 2.74 -15.63 4.38
N ASP A 160 2.99 -15.63 5.66
CA ASP A 160 1.99 -15.50 6.73
C ASP A 160 1.30 -14.13 6.67
N TYR A 161 2.06 -13.04 6.56
CA TYR A 161 1.50 -11.71 6.37
C TYR A 161 0.67 -11.59 5.08
N LEU A 162 1.17 -12.11 3.95
CA LEU A 162 0.41 -12.10 2.71
C LEU A 162 -0.94 -12.82 2.86
N PHE A 163 -0.94 -13.97 3.54
CA PHE A 163 -2.17 -14.72 3.78
C PHE A 163 -3.16 -13.94 4.66
N VAL A 164 -2.69 -13.35 5.77
CA VAL A 164 -3.52 -12.50 6.64
C VAL A 164 -4.05 -11.29 5.87
N ALA A 165 -3.21 -10.67 5.04
CA ALA A 165 -3.61 -9.53 4.21
C ALA A 165 -4.72 -9.91 3.22
N LEU A 166 -4.59 -11.03 2.51
CA LEU A 166 -5.61 -11.52 1.57
C LEU A 166 -6.93 -11.83 2.27
N LYS A 167 -6.89 -12.47 3.45
CA LYS A 167 -8.09 -12.71 4.26
C LYS A 167 -8.75 -11.42 4.72
N SER A 168 -7.96 -10.41 5.08
CA SER A 168 -8.48 -9.15 5.59
C SER A 168 -9.34 -8.39 4.58
N TYR A 169 -9.10 -8.56 3.27
CA TYR A 169 -9.95 -7.99 2.23
C TYR A 169 -11.32 -8.67 2.12
N LYS A 170 -11.50 -9.85 2.71
CA LYS A 170 -12.79 -10.57 2.79
C LYS A 170 -13.53 -10.30 4.11
N THR A 171 -12.91 -9.56 5.02
CA THR A 171 -13.48 -9.30 6.34
C THR A 171 -14.28 -8.01 6.31
N GLU A 172 -15.57 -8.10 6.56
CA GLU A 172 -16.51 -6.98 6.60
C GLU A 172 -17.08 -6.81 8.03
N GLY A 173 -17.55 -5.61 8.34
CA GLY A 173 -18.29 -5.32 9.55
C GLY A 173 -17.52 -5.30 10.87
N MET A 174 -16.24 -5.66 10.90
CA MET A 174 -15.45 -5.66 12.14
C MET A 174 -14.80 -4.29 12.38
N ALA A 175 -14.80 -3.82 13.62
CA ALA A 175 -14.25 -2.51 13.98
C ALA A 175 -12.71 -2.45 13.89
N THR A 176 -12.03 -3.54 14.22
CA THR A 176 -10.58 -3.61 14.41
C THR A 176 -9.85 -4.42 13.34
N LEU A 177 -10.57 -5.11 12.46
CA LEU A 177 -10.03 -5.98 11.43
C LEU A 177 -10.70 -5.73 10.08
N GLY A 178 -9.92 -5.78 9.01
CA GLY A 178 -10.40 -5.66 7.63
C GLY A 178 -9.60 -4.65 6.80
N ARG A 179 -9.78 -4.72 5.49
CA ARG A 179 -9.18 -3.82 4.51
C ARG A 179 -10.23 -3.38 3.50
N GLY A 180 -10.53 -2.07 3.47
CA GLY A 180 -11.60 -1.47 2.67
C GLY A 180 -11.27 -1.23 1.19
N ASN A 181 -10.23 -1.84 0.62
CA ASN A 181 -9.91 -1.67 -0.80
C ASN A 181 -10.83 -2.53 -1.67
N ALA A 182 -11.75 -1.89 -2.39
CA ALA A 182 -12.79 -2.55 -3.19
C ALA A 182 -12.21 -3.42 -4.32
N ILE A 183 -11.11 -2.99 -4.96
CA ILE A 183 -10.46 -3.75 -6.03
C ILE A 183 -9.96 -5.07 -5.47
N MET A 184 -9.14 -5.01 -4.41
CA MET A 184 -8.59 -6.23 -3.81
C MET A 184 -9.67 -7.12 -3.18
N ALA A 185 -10.71 -6.54 -2.58
CA ALA A 185 -11.85 -7.30 -2.06
C ALA A 185 -12.55 -8.07 -3.20
N GLY A 186 -12.79 -7.42 -4.34
CA GLY A 186 -13.33 -8.07 -5.53
C GLY A 186 -12.47 -9.24 -6.02
N GLN A 187 -11.13 -9.02 -6.10
CA GLN A 187 -10.19 -10.03 -6.57
C GLN A 187 -10.14 -11.27 -5.68
N VAL A 188 -10.22 -11.10 -4.36
CA VAL A 188 -10.09 -12.24 -3.43
C VAL A 188 -11.42 -12.91 -3.08
N LYS A 189 -12.55 -12.30 -3.42
CA LYS A 189 -13.90 -12.74 -3.01
C LYS A 189 -14.18 -14.21 -3.32
N ALA A 190 -13.81 -14.65 -4.52
CA ALA A 190 -14.12 -15.99 -5.04
C ALA A 190 -13.19 -17.10 -4.55
N PHE A 191 -12.14 -16.78 -3.77
CA PHE A 191 -11.15 -17.76 -3.34
C PHE A 191 -11.43 -18.29 -1.93
N LYS A 192 -11.19 -19.59 -1.74
CA LYS A 192 -11.20 -20.23 -0.43
C LYS A 192 -9.94 -19.86 0.36
N PRO A 193 -9.96 -19.93 1.71
CA PRO A 193 -8.77 -19.65 2.53
C PRO A 193 -7.55 -20.49 2.15
N SER A 194 -7.74 -21.76 1.80
CA SER A 194 -6.65 -22.63 1.35
C SER A 194 -6.01 -22.18 0.03
N GLU A 195 -6.80 -21.62 -0.89
CA GLU A 195 -6.33 -21.08 -2.17
C GLU A 195 -5.56 -19.77 -1.94
N LEU A 196 -6.07 -18.88 -1.10
CA LEU A 196 -5.37 -17.65 -0.68
C LEU A 196 -4.02 -17.99 -0.02
N LYS A 197 -4.00 -19.03 0.82
CA LYS A 197 -2.76 -19.51 1.46
C LYS A 197 -1.75 -20.04 0.44
N ALA A 198 -2.20 -20.81 -0.56
CA ALA A 198 -1.32 -21.33 -1.61
C ALA A 198 -0.70 -20.18 -2.44
N MET A 199 -1.50 -19.19 -2.85
CA MET A 199 -1.00 -18.00 -3.55
C MET A 199 -0.01 -17.21 -2.68
N ALA A 200 -0.32 -16.98 -1.41
CA ALA A 200 0.57 -16.29 -0.47
C ALA A 200 1.91 -17.02 -0.28
N GLN A 201 1.88 -18.35 -0.20
CA GLN A 201 3.09 -19.17 -0.10
C GLN A 201 3.97 -19.06 -1.34
N TYR A 202 3.38 -19.09 -2.51
CA TYR A 202 4.09 -18.95 -3.78
C TYR A 202 4.70 -17.54 -3.90
N ILE A 203 3.88 -16.47 -3.82
CA ILE A 203 4.32 -15.09 -3.97
C ILE A 203 5.42 -14.74 -2.95
N GLY A 204 5.25 -15.16 -1.70
CA GLY A 204 6.27 -14.97 -0.66
C GLY A 204 7.53 -15.81 -0.84
N SER A 205 7.56 -16.80 -1.76
CA SER A 205 8.76 -17.56 -2.10
C SER A 205 9.56 -16.96 -3.25
N LEU A 206 8.99 -15.99 -3.97
CA LEU A 206 9.64 -15.32 -5.08
C LEU A 206 10.77 -14.41 -4.62
N PRO A 207 11.81 -14.21 -5.43
CA PRO A 207 12.78 -13.18 -5.18
C PRO A 207 12.10 -11.79 -5.29
N GLY A 208 12.36 -10.90 -4.34
CA GLY A 208 11.75 -9.59 -4.27
C GLY A 208 12.68 -8.54 -3.67
N ASP A 209 12.29 -7.28 -3.83
CA ASP A 209 13.07 -6.12 -3.36
C ASP A 209 12.85 -5.82 -1.88
N LEU A 210 11.78 -6.36 -1.29
CA LEU A 210 11.40 -6.06 0.08
C LEU A 210 12.37 -6.66 1.09
N LYS A 211 12.69 -5.89 2.15
CA LYS A 211 13.64 -6.28 3.20
C LYS A 211 13.12 -5.90 4.59
N THR A 212 13.51 -6.70 5.58
CA THR A 212 13.63 -6.26 6.96
C THR A 212 15.08 -5.83 7.14
N VAL A 213 15.32 -4.54 7.31
CA VAL A 213 16.67 -4.00 7.50
C VAL A 213 16.87 -3.71 8.97
N PRO A 214 17.71 -4.50 9.67
CA PRO A 214 18.01 -4.25 11.07
C PRO A 214 18.65 -2.88 11.28
N GLN A 215 18.23 -2.19 12.32
CA GLN A 215 18.87 -0.94 12.77
C GLN A 215 19.42 -1.13 14.18
N SER A 216 20.71 -0.88 14.34
CA SER A 216 21.42 -1.09 15.60
C SER A 216 21.35 0.11 16.55
N LYS A 217 20.86 1.26 16.09
CA LYS A 217 20.83 2.49 16.90
C LYS A 217 19.49 3.21 16.71
N PHE A 218 18.84 3.46 17.84
CA PHE A 218 17.79 4.47 17.96
C PHE A 218 18.48 5.81 18.17
N ARG A 219 18.41 6.70 17.20
CA ARG A 219 18.91 8.06 17.35
C ARG A 219 17.78 9.05 17.26
#